data_bd59a05f7fb17704fb74f5f7ed0ce41f
#
_entry.id   bd59a05f7fb17704fb74f5f7ed0ce41f
#
_cell.length_a   1.000
_cell.length_b   1.000
_cell.length_c   1.000
_cell.angle_alpha   90.00
_cell.angle_beta   90.00
_cell.angle_gamma   90.00
#
_symmetry.space_group_name_H-M   'P 1'
#
loop_
_entity.id
_entity.type
_entity.pdbx_description
1 polymer ?
#
loop_
_entity_poly.entity_id
_entity_poly.type
_entity_poly.pdbx_seq_one_letter_code
_entity_poly.pdbx_strand_id
1 'polypeptide(L)'
;MAETILIVDDEEQIRSSVRGVLSDEGFRVLEADNGRSALATIAAEHPRLVLLDIWMPEIDGIELLRQIEERHPGTSVIVISGHGNIDTAVRATQLGAADFIEKPFSLEGLLQRVERALGRGPEAHPGNAPSPRPLRPVSKGSTVPARTLARSVVVNGHGLHSGARTGLILHPAPVGTGVVFESISADVEIPALVAYVRSTGYATTLFHDGASAKTVEHLLAALHAFGITNLRIKMQGEIPILDGSALMFCDLLESGGIVAQDEGVEEIVIDHKVEIGDPERGKYIAFEPSADFEIDYTLEYPHPVGREHVVYRHSGPETFRAEIAPARTFGFLKDIASLEEMGLASGGRLHNCILIGDDGVVNTKLRLESEFARHKILDIMGDLFLLGRPIRGRVVARMTGHGDNIALLQQLHRELAS
;
A
#
# COMPACT_ATOMS: atom_id res chain seq x y z
N MET A 1 -11.01 21.94 27.56
CA MET A 1 -12.44 21.99 27.16
C MET A 1 -12.70 20.75 26.34
N ALA A 2 -13.85 20.11 26.48
CA ALA A 2 -14.21 18.96 25.66
C ALA A 2 -14.26 19.36 24.17
N GLU A 3 -13.66 18.59 23.30
CA GLU A 3 -13.75 18.83 21.85
C GLU A 3 -15.16 18.50 21.35
N THR A 4 -15.62 19.30 20.40
CA THR A 4 -16.96 19.16 19.86
C THR A 4 -16.92 18.38 18.56
N ILE A 5 -17.74 17.32 18.49
CA ILE A 5 -17.94 16.47 17.32
C ILE A 5 -19.38 16.61 16.86
N LEU A 6 -19.61 16.79 15.56
CA LEU A 6 -20.93 16.76 14.95
C LEU A 6 -21.13 15.44 14.20
N ILE A 7 -22.24 14.77 14.50
CA ILE A 7 -22.69 13.58 13.75
C ILE A 7 -23.77 14.02 12.76
N VAL A 8 -23.57 13.70 11.48
CA VAL A 8 -24.51 13.99 10.40
C VAL A 8 -24.90 12.68 9.72
N ASP A 9 -26.12 12.24 9.97
CA ASP A 9 -26.66 10.96 9.49
C ASP A 9 -28.20 11.06 9.54
N ASP A 10 -28.95 10.57 8.58
CA ASP A 10 -30.40 10.63 8.58
C ASP A 10 -31.05 9.56 9.49
N GLU A 11 -30.29 8.50 9.82
CA GLU A 11 -30.73 7.41 10.71
C GLU A 11 -30.56 7.75 12.19
N GLU A 12 -31.68 8.02 12.92
CA GLU A 12 -31.67 8.38 14.35
C GLU A 12 -30.98 7.31 15.22
N GLN A 13 -31.12 6.03 14.89
CA GLN A 13 -30.51 4.93 15.65
C GLN A 13 -29.00 4.95 15.58
N ILE A 14 -28.44 5.26 14.42
CA ILE A 14 -26.98 5.40 14.21
C ILE A 14 -26.49 6.60 14.99
N ARG A 15 -27.12 7.78 14.83
CA ARG A 15 -26.74 8.98 15.58
C ARG A 15 -26.72 8.73 17.09
N SER A 16 -27.80 8.11 17.62
CA SER A 16 -27.91 7.82 19.06
C SER A 16 -26.83 6.87 19.57
N SER A 17 -26.51 5.82 18.80
CA SER A 17 -25.48 4.84 19.17
C SER A 17 -24.08 5.47 19.17
N VAL A 18 -23.75 6.20 18.12
CA VAL A 18 -22.45 6.90 18.00
C VAL A 18 -22.32 7.99 19.05
N ARG A 19 -23.39 8.76 19.32
CA ARG A 19 -23.41 9.77 20.38
C ARG A 19 -23.11 9.17 21.74
N GLY A 20 -23.75 8.03 22.09
CA GLY A 20 -23.51 7.36 23.37
C GLY A 20 -22.03 7.11 23.59
N VAL A 21 -21.38 6.45 22.64
CA VAL A 21 -19.96 6.09 22.73
C VAL A 21 -19.06 7.32 22.81
N LEU A 22 -19.26 8.31 21.94
CA LEU A 22 -18.44 9.52 21.95
C LEU A 22 -18.61 10.35 23.22
N SER A 23 -19.85 10.38 23.79
CA SER A 23 -20.10 11.07 25.04
C SER A 23 -19.46 10.37 26.23
N ASP A 24 -19.44 9.04 26.25
CA ASP A 24 -18.75 8.23 27.26
C ASP A 24 -17.23 8.46 27.25
N GLU A 25 -16.66 8.75 26.09
CA GLU A 25 -15.25 9.12 25.91
C GLU A 25 -14.97 10.62 26.18
N GLY A 26 -15.96 11.37 26.63
CA GLY A 26 -15.81 12.75 27.08
C GLY A 26 -15.87 13.81 25.98
N PHE A 27 -16.32 13.48 24.77
CA PHE A 27 -16.56 14.44 23.70
C PHE A 27 -17.89 15.17 23.89
N ARG A 28 -17.96 16.43 23.47
CA ARG A 28 -19.22 17.16 23.31
C ARG A 28 -19.80 16.80 21.95
N VAL A 29 -20.93 16.11 21.93
CA VAL A 29 -21.53 15.60 20.67
C VAL A 29 -22.74 16.45 20.28
N LEU A 30 -22.76 16.87 19.01
CA LEU A 30 -23.86 17.53 18.33
C LEU A 30 -24.42 16.60 17.26
N GLU A 31 -25.68 16.76 16.90
CA GLU A 31 -26.35 15.93 15.90
C GLU A 31 -27.03 16.79 14.84
N ALA A 32 -27.00 16.30 13.60
CA ALA A 32 -27.78 16.84 12.48
C ALA A 32 -28.34 15.66 11.67
N ASP A 33 -29.57 15.77 11.25
CA ASP A 33 -30.30 14.75 10.50
C ASP A 33 -30.31 14.97 8.98
N ASN A 34 -29.72 16.09 8.54
CA ASN A 34 -29.61 16.46 7.13
C ASN A 34 -28.52 17.51 6.90
N GLY A 35 -28.15 17.72 5.63
CA GLY A 35 -27.06 18.64 5.27
C GLY A 35 -27.30 20.09 5.60
N ARG A 36 -28.57 20.54 5.61
CA ARG A 36 -28.91 21.94 5.93
C ARG A 36 -28.73 22.22 7.41
N SER A 37 -29.22 21.31 8.28
CA SER A 37 -29.04 21.40 9.73
C SER A 37 -27.54 21.28 10.09
N ALA A 38 -26.81 20.44 9.38
CA ALA A 38 -25.35 20.28 9.54
C ALA A 38 -24.60 21.59 9.29
N LEU A 39 -24.82 22.25 8.15
CA LEU A 39 -24.16 23.52 7.83
C LEU A 39 -24.51 24.64 8.83
N ALA A 40 -25.76 24.70 9.29
CA ALA A 40 -26.16 25.68 10.30
C ALA A 40 -25.44 25.42 11.64
N THR A 41 -25.33 24.14 12.04
CA THR A 41 -24.65 23.73 13.27
C THR A 41 -23.15 23.99 13.18
N ILE A 42 -22.50 23.68 12.05
CA ILE A 42 -21.08 23.95 11.84
C ILE A 42 -20.77 25.44 11.94
N ALA A 43 -21.60 26.28 11.32
CA ALA A 43 -21.43 27.72 11.36
C ALA A 43 -21.61 28.34 12.77
N ALA A 44 -22.49 27.76 13.59
CA ALA A 44 -22.79 28.25 14.94
C ALA A 44 -21.83 27.73 16.02
N GLU A 45 -21.45 26.45 15.94
CA GLU A 45 -20.78 25.72 17.02
C GLU A 45 -19.31 25.39 16.73
N HIS A 46 -18.87 25.55 15.49
CA HIS A 46 -17.49 25.31 15.05
C HIS A 46 -16.90 23.97 15.53
N PRO A 47 -17.52 22.80 15.20
CA PRO A 47 -17.03 21.51 15.65
C PRO A 47 -15.64 21.24 15.08
N ARG A 48 -14.80 20.58 15.88
CA ARG A 48 -13.45 20.17 15.44
C ARG A 48 -13.50 19.02 14.44
N LEU A 49 -14.54 18.19 14.53
CA LEU A 49 -14.72 17.01 13.68
C LEU A 49 -16.18 16.87 13.28
N VAL A 50 -16.41 16.48 12.06
CA VAL A 50 -17.72 16.04 11.54
C VAL A 50 -17.65 14.58 11.12
N LEU A 51 -18.54 13.76 11.62
CA LEU A 51 -18.81 12.41 11.11
C LEU A 51 -19.97 12.55 10.12
N LEU A 52 -19.72 12.32 8.85
CA LEU A 52 -20.63 12.65 7.76
C LEU A 52 -21.08 11.41 6.99
N ASP A 53 -22.37 11.06 7.06
CA ASP A 53 -22.95 10.10 6.13
C ASP A 53 -23.09 10.74 4.73
N ILE A 54 -22.75 9.96 3.70
CA ILE A 54 -22.85 10.43 2.30
C ILE A 54 -24.25 10.16 1.72
N TRP A 55 -24.92 9.14 2.19
CA TRP A 55 -26.19 8.71 1.63
C TRP A 55 -27.37 9.29 2.43
N MET A 56 -27.56 10.60 2.34
CA MET A 56 -28.66 11.30 2.99
C MET A 56 -29.65 11.85 1.97
N PRO A 57 -30.95 11.93 2.32
CA PRO A 57 -31.93 12.63 1.50
C PRO A 57 -31.59 14.13 1.34
N GLU A 58 -32.01 14.74 0.24
CA GLU A 58 -31.96 16.16 -0.08
C GLU A 58 -30.60 16.72 -0.50
N ILE A 59 -29.49 16.41 0.16
CA ILE A 59 -28.15 16.90 -0.19
C ILE A 59 -27.20 15.69 -0.24
N ASP A 60 -26.51 15.52 -1.37
CA ASP A 60 -25.42 14.56 -1.52
C ASP A 60 -24.31 14.91 -0.52
N GLY A 61 -23.95 13.97 0.35
CA GLY A 61 -22.90 14.16 1.38
C GLY A 61 -21.54 14.56 0.80
N ILE A 62 -21.25 14.18 -0.43
CA ILE A 62 -20.03 14.60 -1.15
C ILE A 62 -20.09 16.11 -1.45
N GLU A 63 -21.25 16.63 -1.83
CA GLU A 63 -21.42 18.08 -2.04
C GLU A 63 -21.36 18.83 -0.69
N LEU A 64 -21.90 18.24 0.37
CA LEU A 64 -21.78 18.81 1.71
C LEU A 64 -20.34 18.85 2.19
N LEU A 65 -19.55 17.78 1.97
CA LEU A 65 -18.11 17.75 2.26
C LEU A 65 -17.38 18.90 1.55
N ARG A 66 -17.63 19.09 0.25
CA ARG A 66 -17.02 20.18 -0.52
C ARG A 66 -17.33 21.55 0.09
N GLN A 67 -18.57 21.79 0.52
CA GLN A 67 -18.98 23.05 1.15
C GLN A 67 -18.32 23.24 2.53
N ILE A 68 -18.13 22.17 3.31
CA ILE A 68 -17.44 22.23 4.60
C ILE A 68 -15.98 22.62 4.38
N GLU A 69 -15.28 21.95 3.48
CA GLU A 69 -13.87 22.24 3.17
C GLU A 69 -13.64 23.66 2.67
N GLU A 70 -14.53 24.17 1.79
CA GLU A 70 -14.42 25.52 1.23
C GLU A 70 -14.69 26.63 2.26
N ARG A 71 -15.63 26.41 3.19
CA ARG A 71 -16.13 27.46 4.10
C ARG A 71 -15.62 27.33 5.52
N HIS A 72 -15.23 26.12 5.94
CA HIS A 72 -14.82 25.77 7.29
C HIS A 72 -13.54 24.93 7.31
N PRO A 73 -12.41 25.37 6.72
CA PRO A 73 -11.20 24.57 6.51
C PRO A 73 -10.50 24.13 7.83
N GLY A 74 -10.99 24.58 8.98
CA GLY A 74 -10.50 24.14 10.30
C GLY A 74 -11.29 22.98 10.91
N THR A 75 -12.31 22.49 10.22
CA THR A 75 -13.15 21.37 10.66
C THR A 75 -12.74 20.11 9.92
N SER A 76 -12.22 19.10 10.63
CA SER A 76 -11.92 17.80 10.02
C SER A 76 -13.21 17.06 9.68
N VAL A 77 -13.22 16.29 8.59
CA VAL A 77 -14.39 15.48 8.20
C VAL A 77 -13.98 14.02 8.05
N ILE A 78 -14.66 13.14 8.77
CA ILE A 78 -14.63 11.69 8.52
C ILE A 78 -15.93 11.33 7.79
N VAL A 79 -15.80 10.76 6.61
CA VAL A 79 -16.95 10.31 5.82
C VAL A 79 -17.33 8.90 6.22
N ILE A 80 -18.65 8.66 6.37
CA ILE A 80 -19.22 7.35 6.66
C ILE A 80 -20.14 6.95 5.50
N SER A 81 -20.13 5.68 5.07
CA SER A 81 -20.94 5.23 3.94
C SER A 81 -21.43 3.80 4.11
N GLY A 82 -22.71 3.56 3.87
CA GLY A 82 -23.33 2.22 3.88
C GLY A 82 -23.10 1.41 2.60
N HIS A 83 -22.60 2.03 1.54
CA HIS A 83 -22.24 1.36 0.28
C HIS A 83 -20.80 1.73 -0.04
N GLY A 84 -19.87 0.90 0.47
CA GLY A 84 -18.42 1.05 0.27
C GLY A 84 -18.01 0.95 -1.19
N ASN A 85 -18.37 1.99 -1.95
CA ASN A 85 -17.83 2.15 -3.29
C ASN A 85 -16.51 2.92 -3.19
N ILE A 86 -15.44 2.30 -3.63
CA ILE A 86 -14.10 2.87 -3.61
C ILE A 86 -14.04 4.21 -4.35
N ASP A 87 -14.86 4.40 -5.39
CA ASP A 87 -14.97 5.67 -6.13
C ASP A 87 -15.45 6.80 -5.19
N THR A 88 -16.32 6.49 -4.25
CA THR A 88 -16.83 7.45 -3.26
C THR A 88 -15.78 7.78 -2.22
N ALA A 89 -15.04 6.78 -1.71
CA ALA A 89 -13.94 6.98 -0.77
C ALA A 89 -12.81 7.82 -1.40
N VAL A 90 -12.45 7.49 -2.65
CA VAL A 90 -11.50 8.25 -3.46
C VAL A 90 -11.93 9.70 -3.62
N ARG A 91 -13.19 9.92 -4.01
CA ARG A 91 -13.75 11.26 -4.22
C ARG A 91 -13.81 12.08 -2.93
N ALA A 92 -14.22 11.45 -1.81
CA ALA A 92 -14.21 12.10 -0.51
C ALA A 92 -12.81 12.55 -0.09
N THR A 93 -11.80 11.68 -0.27
CA THR A 93 -10.40 12.02 0.05
C THR A 93 -9.84 13.15 -0.85
N GLN A 94 -10.16 13.13 -2.14
CA GLN A 94 -9.77 14.21 -3.07
C GLN A 94 -10.38 15.57 -2.69
N LEU A 95 -11.55 15.56 -2.04
CA LEU A 95 -12.23 16.74 -1.54
C LEU A 95 -11.79 17.18 -0.15
N GLY A 96 -10.83 16.49 0.50
CA GLY A 96 -10.26 16.89 1.77
C GLY A 96 -10.73 16.10 2.98
N ALA A 97 -11.56 15.04 2.83
CA ALA A 97 -11.94 14.20 3.96
C ALA A 97 -10.69 13.64 4.66
N ALA A 98 -10.64 13.78 5.98
CA ALA A 98 -9.54 13.26 6.82
C ALA A 98 -9.51 11.74 6.86
N ASP A 99 -10.70 11.09 6.77
CA ASP A 99 -10.82 9.63 6.74
C ASP A 99 -12.15 9.19 6.10
N PHE A 100 -12.27 7.87 5.81
CA PHE A 100 -13.46 7.23 5.27
C PHE A 100 -13.73 5.93 6.03
N ILE A 101 -14.99 5.70 6.43
CA ILE A 101 -15.45 4.52 7.16
C ILE A 101 -16.63 3.89 6.42
N GLU A 102 -16.58 2.56 6.24
CA GLU A 102 -17.69 1.80 5.66
C GLU A 102 -18.59 1.23 6.75
N LYS A 103 -19.92 1.33 6.59
CA LYS A 103 -20.92 0.64 7.42
C LYS A 103 -21.07 -0.82 6.94
N PRO A 104 -21.13 -1.82 7.84
CA PRO A 104 -21.09 -1.69 9.30
C PRO A 104 -19.67 -1.52 9.85
N PHE A 105 -19.49 -0.68 10.85
CA PHE A 105 -18.21 -0.44 11.52
C PHE A 105 -18.27 -0.81 13.01
N SER A 106 -17.10 -1.13 13.60
CA SER A 106 -17.00 -1.31 15.04
C SER A 106 -16.90 0.05 15.74
N LEU A 107 -17.49 0.15 16.94
CA LEU A 107 -17.43 1.39 17.74
C LEU A 107 -16.01 1.71 18.17
N GLU A 108 -15.20 0.69 18.45
CA GLU A 108 -13.78 0.85 18.77
C GLU A 108 -12.98 1.40 17.58
N GLY A 109 -13.22 0.88 16.37
CA GLY A 109 -12.60 1.38 15.15
C GLY A 109 -13.00 2.81 14.82
N LEU A 110 -14.25 3.20 15.09
CA LEU A 110 -14.70 4.58 14.97
C LEU A 110 -13.93 5.50 15.92
N LEU A 111 -13.80 5.13 17.20
CA LEU A 111 -13.09 5.91 18.21
C LEU A 111 -11.63 6.14 17.84
N GLN A 112 -10.91 5.10 17.41
CA GLN A 112 -9.52 5.22 16.98
C GLN A 112 -9.36 6.23 15.83
N ARG A 113 -10.30 6.24 14.88
CA ARG A 113 -10.28 7.17 13.74
C ARG A 113 -10.61 8.60 14.17
N VAL A 114 -11.58 8.78 15.08
CA VAL A 114 -11.91 10.07 15.69
C VAL A 114 -10.71 10.66 16.43
N GLU A 115 -10.06 9.87 17.28
CA GLU A 115 -8.87 10.31 18.02
C GLU A 115 -7.73 10.70 17.06
N ARG A 116 -7.52 9.92 16.01
CA ARG A 116 -6.52 10.20 14.97
C ARG A 116 -6.81 11.52 14.25
N ALA A 117 -8.07 11.74 13.82
CA ALA A 117 -8.48 12.95 13.12
C ALA A 117 -8.40 14.21 14.00
N LEU A 118 -8.52 14.06 15.32
CA LEU A 118 -8.36 15.13 16.30
C LEU A 118 -6.90 15.35 16.76
N GLY A 119 -5.94 14.54 16.26
CA GLY A 119 -4.55 14.60 16.67
C GLY A 119 -4.32 14.08 18.10
N ARG A 120 -5.25 13.31 18.64
CA ARG A 120 -5.17 12.70 19.98
C ARG A 120 -4.79 11.21 19.94
N GLY A 121 -4.57 10.66 18.75
CA GLY A 121 -4.23 9.25 18.61
C GLY A 121 -3.05 8.92 19.50
N PRO A 122 -3.03 7.77 20.19
CA PRO A 122 -1.87 7.37 20.97
C PRO A 122 -0.66 7.43 20.06
N GLU A 123 0.43 8.01 20.54
CA GLU A 123 1.75 7.68 20.02
C GLU A 123 1.73 6.18 19.82
N ALA A 124 1.92 5.73 18.57
CA ALA A 124 1.64 4.38 18.11
C ALA A 124 2.02 3.33 19.15
N HIS A 125 1.06 2.94 20.00
CA HIS A 125 1.17 1.71 20.73
C HIS A 125 0.85 0.61 19.72
N PRO A 126 1.83 -0.24 19.35
CA PRO A 126 1.55 -1.41 18.55
C PRO A 126 0.55 -2.25 19.36
N GLY A 127 -0.68 -2.34 18.86
CA GLY A 127 -1.67 -3.28 19.38
C GLY A 127 -1.07 -4.68 19.39
N ASN A 128 -1.39 -5.50 20.37
CA ASN A 128 -0.92 -6.82 20.76
C ASN A 128 -0.80 -7.90 19.66
N ALA A 129 -0.25 -7.57 18.49
CA ALA A 129 0.51 -8.53 17.71
C ALA A 129 1.86 -8.70 18.44
N PRO A 130 2.42 -9.91 18.55
CA PRO A 130 3.77 -10.04 19.06
C PRO A 130 4.64 -9.12 18.22
N SER A 131 5.08 -8.01 18.80
CA SER A 131 6.00 -7.08 18.15
C SER A 131 7.12 -7.95 17.60
N PRO A 132 7.39 -7.94 16.28
CA PRO A 132 8.58 -8.62 15.81
C PRO A 132 9.73 -8.08 16.65
N ARG A 133 10.45 -8.96 17.33
CA ARG A 133 11.64 -8.56 18.12
C ARG A 133 12.47 -7.67 17.20
N PRO A 134 12.95 -6.50 17.70
CA PRO A 134 13.76 -5.64 16.88
C PRO A 134 14.90 -6.47 16.30
N LEU A 135 14.98 -6.53 14.97
CA LEU A 135 16.02 -7.23 14.26
C LEU A 135 17.37 -6.67 14.73
N ARG A 136 18.26 -7.53 15.20
CA ARG A 136 19.63 -7.10 15.47
C ARG A 136 20.30 -6.73 14.15
N PRO A 137 21.04 -5.61 14.08
CA PRO A 137 21.78 -5.30 12.88
C PRO A 137 22.81 -6.40 12.61
N VAL A 138 22.88 -6.88 11.38
CA VAL A 138 23.91 -7.84 10.91
C VAL A 138 25.30 -7.21 11.02
N SER A 139 25.37 -5.90 10.83
CA SER A 139 26.47 -5.02 11.25
C SER A 139 25.87 -3.66 11.64
N LYS A 140 26.60 -2.78 12.35
CA LYS A 140 26.14 -1.40 12.61
C LYS A 140 25.93 -0.70 11.28
N GLY A 141 24.67 -0.73 10.76
CA GLY A 141 24.26 -0.02 9.57
C GLY A 141 24.32 1.50 9.76
N SER A 142 24.36 2.22 8.66
CA SER A 142 24.10 3.65 8.68
C SER A 142 22.62 3.90 8.94
N THR A 143 22.32 5.02 9.56
CA THR A 143 20.95 5.50 9.72
C THR A 143 20.61 6.34 8.49
N VAL A 144 19.54 6.02 7.79
CA VAL A 144 19.00 6.81 6.68
C VAL A 144 17.76 7.57 7.13
N PRO A 145 17.47 8.75 6.56
CA PRO A 145 16.28 9.52 6.95
C PRO A 145 14.99 8.72 6.75
N ALA A 146 14.13 8.66 7.76
CA ALA A 146 12.77 8.18 7.59
C ALA A 146 12.01 9.12 6.65
N ARG A 147 11.09 8.57 5.82
CA ARG A 147 10.34 9.35 4.84
C ARG A 147 8.89 8.94 4.80
N THR A 148 8.04 9.94 4.53
CA THR A 148 6.61 9.76 4.27
C THR A 148 6.15 10.71 3.16
N LEU A 149 4.86 10.75 2.85
CA LEU A 149 4.28 11.72 1.92
C LEU A 149 3.99 13.05 2.62
N ALA A 150 3.99 14.16 1.87
CA ALA A 150 3.57 15.46 2.37
C ALA A 150 2.03 15.57 2.45
N ARG A 151 1.32 14.87 1.57
CA ARG A 151 -0.14 14.83 1.49
C ARG A 151 -0.65 13.48 1.02
N SER A 152 -1.91 13.21 1.30
CA SER A 152 -2.59 12.00 0.82
C SER A 152 -2.77 12.02 -0.69
N VAL A 153 -2.63 10.85 -1.30
CA VAL A 153 -2.83 10.63 -2.73
C VAL A 153 -3.69 9.41 -2.96
N VAL A 154 -4.34 9.37 -4.12
CA VAL A 154 -5.35 8.36 -4.44
C VAL A 154 -5.13 7.82 -5.84
N VAL A 155 -5.33 6.53 -6.02
CA VAL A 155 -5.35 5.88 -7.32
C VAL A 155 -6.42 4.79 -7.35
N ASN A 156 -7.08 4.63 -8.49
CA ASN A 156 -8.04 3.55 -8.73
C ASN A 156 -7.69 2.77 -9.99
N GLY A 157 -8.23 1.57 -10.11
CA GLY A 157 -8.02 0.69 -11.24
C GLY A 157 -8.75 -0.64 -11.07
N HIS A 158 -8.15 -1.70 -11.58
CA HIS A 158 -8.65 -3.06 -11.44
C HIS A 158 -7.53 -3.96 -10.91
N GLY A 159 -7.89 -4.93 -10.07
CA GLY A 159 -6.96 -5.98 -9.64
C GLY A 159 -6.59 -6.88 -10.83
N LEU A 160 -5.34 -7.33 -10.90
CA LEU A 160 -4.86 -8.21 -11.98
C LEU A 160 -5.57 -9.57 -11.94
N HIS A 161 -5.68 -10.15 -10.76
CA HIS A 161 -6.19 -11.51 -10.59
C HIS A 161 -7.71 -11.52 -10.38
N SER A 162 -8.25 -10.62 -9.58
CA SER A 162 -9.69 -10.54 -9.32
C SER A 162 -10.51 -9.93 -10.45
N GLY A 163 -9.90 -9.06 -11.26
CA GLY A 163 -10.61 -8.23 -12.24
C GLY A 163 -11.57 -7.21 -11.61
N ALA A 164 -11.68 -7.18 -10.28
CA ALA A 164 -12.55 -6.26 -9.56
C ALA A 164 -12.01 -4.83 -9.62
N ARG A 165 -12.91 -3.85 -9.58
CA ARG A 165 -12.51 -2.45 -9.36
C ARG A 165 -11.93 -2.32 -7.96
N THR A 166 -10.81 -1.67 -7.86
CA THR A 166 -10.10 -1.45 -6.61
C THR A 166 -9.41 -0.09 -6.61
N GLY A 167 -8.95 0.35 -5.47
CA GLY A 167 -8.20 1.59 -5.35
C GLY A 167 -7.43 1.67 -4.06
N LEU A 168 -6.56 2.66 -4.01
CA LEU A 168 -5.68 2.92 -2.89
C LEU A 168 -5.81 4.37 -2.46
N ILE A 169 -5.77 4.59 -1.16
CA ILE A 169 -5.52 5.89 -0.57
C ILE A 169 -4.22 5.77 0.23
N LEU A 170 -3.21 6.53 -0.17
CA LEU A 170 -1.92 6.58 0.51
C LEU A 170 -1.90 7.81 1.42
N HIS A 171 -1.87 7.59 2.73
CA HIS A 171 -1.83 8.64 3.74
C HIS A 171 -0.42 8.78 4.33
N PRO A 172 0.08 10.01 4.55
CA PRO A 172 1.24 10.23 5.39
C PRO A 172 1.09 9.54 6.74
N ALA A 173 2.18 9.04 7.29
CA ALA A 173 2.17 8.40 8.59
C ALA A 173 3.30 8.93 9.50
N PRO A 174 3.10 8.97 10.83
CA PRO A 174 4.14 9.33 11.78
C PRO A 174 5.36 8.42 11.70
N VAL A 175 6.50 8.90 12.20
CA VAL A 175 7.72 8.11 12.37
C VAL A 175 7.42 6.85 13.20
N GLY A 176 8.01 5.73 12.79
CA GLY A 176 7.85 4.45 13.49
C GLY A 176 6.57 3.67 13.13
N THR A 177 5.68 4.24 12.31
CA THR A 177 4.49 3.52 11.84
C THR A 177 4.86 2.33 10.94
N GLY A 178 5.95 2.44 10.15
CA GLY A 178 6.20 1.52 9.07
C GLY A 178 5.23 1.72 7.90
N VAL A 179 5.18 0.77 6.98
CA VAL A 179 4.16 0.74 5.93
C VAL A 179 3.08 -0.27 6.33
N VAL A 180 1.83 0.19 6.37
CA VAL A 180 0.69 -0.58 6.85
C VAL A 180 -0.45 -0.50 5.84
N PHE A 181 -0.98 -1.66 5.42
CA PHE A 181 -2.20 -1.75 4.65
C PHE A 181 -3.41 -1.79 5.60
N GLU A 182 -4.38 -0.94 5.34
CA GLU A 182 -5.64 -0.87 6.08
C GLU A 182 -6.78 -1.35 5.17
N SER A 183 -7.52 -2.37 5.61
CA SER A 183 -8.71 -2.81 4.87
C SER A 183 -9.83 -1.78 5.03
N ILE A 184 -10.44 -1.36 3.91
CA ILE A 184 -11.62 -0.46 3.95
C ILE A 184 -12.85 -1.19 4.51
N SER A 185 -12.97 -2.50 4.26
CA SER A 185 -14.13 -3.31 4.62
C SER A 185 -14.00 -4.04 5.98
N ALA A 186 -12.78 -4.17 6.48
CA ALA A 186 -12.52 -4.77 7.79
C ALA A 186 -11.56 -3.82 8.54
N ASP A 187 -11.85 -3.53 9.80
CA ASP A 187 -10.99 -2.66 10.61
C ASP A 187 -9.72 -3.40 11.04
N VAL A 188 -8.91 -3.79 10.05
CA VAL A 188 -7.71 -4.62 10.20
C VAL A 188 -6.53 -3.96 9.53
N GLU A 189 -5.44 -3.84 10.26
CA GLU A 189 -4.14 -3.39 9.77
C GLU A 189 -3.26 -4.60 9.41
N ILE A 190 -2.63 -4.54 8.24
CA ILE A 190 -1.69 -5.56 7.75
C ILE A 190 -0.33 -4.90 7.55
N PRO A 191 0.62 -5.06 8.47
CA PRO A 191 1.96 -4.52 8.27
C PRO A 191 2.65 -5.10 7.03
N ALA A 192 3.33 -4.26 6.25
CA ALA A 192 4.11 -4.69 5.09
C ALA A 192 5.42 -5.35 5.53
N LEU A 193 5.31 -6.52 6.15
CA LEU A 193 6.43 -7.30 6.68
C LEU A 193 6.35 -8.76 6.23
N VAL A 194 7.50 -9.40 6.09
CA VAL A 194 7.63 -10.80 5.64
C VAL A 194 6.83 -11.79 6.51
N ALA A 195 6.63 -11.48 7.79
CA ALA A 195 5.84 -12.30 8.72
C ALA A 195 4.35 -12.42 8.33
N TYR A 196 3.83 -11.48 7.56
CA TYR A 196 2.43 -11.45 7.11
C TYR A 196 2.24 -12.03 5.70
N VAL A 197 3.30 -12.50 5.05
CA VAL A 197 3.19 -13.14 3.72
C VAL A 197 2.45 -14.46 3.84
N ARG A 198 1.36 -14.59 3.07
CA ARG A 198 0.50 -15.78 3.05
C ARG A 198 0.66 -16.61 1.79
N SER A 199 0.83 -15.97 0.65
CA SER A 199 0.93 -16.63 -0.65
C SER A 199 1.89 -15.88 -1.58
N THR A 200 2.57 -16.65 -2.44
CA THR A 200 3.56 -16.17 -3.41
C THR A 200 3.39 -16.85 -4.78
N GLY A 201 2.22 -17.45 -5.05
CA GLY A 201 2.04 -18.28 -6.25
C GLY A 201 2.17 -17.49 -7.55
N TYR A 202 1.43 -16.41 -7.71
CA TYR A 202 1.43 -15.54 -8.91
C TYR A 202 1.59 -14.07 -8.56
N ALA A 203 1.51 -13.73 -7.28
CA ALA A 203 1.70 -12.41 -6.71
C ALA A 203 1.99 -12.52 -5.21
N THR A 204 2.61 -11.51 -4.62
CA THR A 204 2.82 -11.47 -3.18
C THR A 204 1.55 -11.01 -2.48
N THR A 205 1.05 -11.87 -1.57
CA THR A 205 -0.15 -11.61 -0.77
C THR A 205 0.20 -11.57 0.70
N LEU A 206 -0.17 -10.47 1.35
CA LEU A 206 -0.13 -10.31 2.80
C LEU A 206 -1.51 -10.66 3.39
N PHE A 207 -1.51 -11.18 4.62
CA PHE A 207 -2.73 -11.57 5.32
C PHE A 207 -2.61 -11.36 6.82
N HIS A 208 -3.65 -10.80 7.42
CA HIS A 208 -3.77 -10.65 8.87
C HIS A 208 -5.26 -10.61 9.24
N ASP A 209 -5.67 -11.34 10.27
CA ASP A 209 -6.98 -11.34 10.90
C ASP A 209 -8.18 -11.29 9.92
N GLY A 210 -8.14 -12.14 8.90
CA GLY A 210 -9.22 -12.25 7.91
C GLY A 210 -9.14 -11.26 6.75
N ALA A 211 -8.28 -10.25 6.81
CA ALA A 211 -8.04 -9.30 5.73
C ALA A 211 -6.81 -9.68 4.89
N SER A 212 -6.80 -9.30 3.61
CA SER A 212 -5.67 -9.54 2.71
C SER A 212 -5.33 -8.32 1.87
N ALA A 213 -4.03 -8.13 1.60
CA ALA A 213 -3.51 -7.23 0.59
C ALA A 213 -2.80 -8.06 -0.48
N LYS A 214 -3.34 -8.07 -1.70
CA LYS A 214 -2.85 -8.91 -2.81
C LYS A 214 -2.13 -8.06 -3.86
N THR A 215 -1.14 -8.67 -4.55
CA THR A 215 -0.39 -8.04 -5.65
C THR A 215 0.32 -6.76 -5.18
N VAL A 216 1.01 -6.85 -4.03
CA VAL A 216 1.60 -5.68 -3.36
C VAL A 216 2.95 -5.26 -3.96
N GLU A 217 3.62 -6.14 -4.69
CA GLU A 217 4.99 -6.04 -5.15
C GLU A 217 5.31 -4.78 -5.96
N HIS A 218 4.44 -4.37 -6.90
CA HIS A 218 4.70 -3.20 -7.74
C HIS A 218 4.67 -1.87 -6.96
N LEU A 219 3.70 -1.75 -6.05
CA LEU A 219 3.62 -0.60 -5.15
C LEU A 219 4.80 -0.57 -4.19
N LEU A 220 5.11 -1.73 -3.57
CA LEU A 220 6.23 -1.83 -2.63
C LEU A 220 7.58 -1.55 -3.29
N ALA A 221 7.77 -1.94 -4.57
CA ALA A 221 8.96 -1.60 -5.36
C ALA A 221 9.12 -0.08 -5.52
N ALA A 222 8.02 0.62 -5.81
CA ALA A 222 8.04 2.08 -5.87
C ALA A 222 8.34 2.70 -4.50
N LEU A 223 7.71 2.23 -3.42
CA LEU A 223 8.00 2.70 -2.05
C LEU A 223 9.48 2.48 -1.67
N HIS A 224 10.04 1.32 -2.04
CA HIS A 224 11.45 1.00 -1.84
C HIS A 224 12.35 2.02 -2.55
N ALA A 225 12.10 2.22 -3.84
CA ALA A 225 12.92 3.11 -4.67
C ALA A 225 12.90 4.58 -4.21
N PHE A 226 11.77 5.03 -3.67
CA PHE A 226 11.60 6.37 -3.12
C PHE A 226 12.02 6.50 -1.65
N GLY A 227 12.40 5.39 -1.01
CA GLY A 227 12.83 5.35 0.39
C GLY A 227 11.72 5.71 1.37
N ILE A 228 10.45 5.44 1.03
CA ILE A 228 9.31 5.64 1.92
C ILE A 228 9.35 4.58 3.01
N THR A 229 9.36 5.01 4.27
CA THR A 229 9.45 4.12 5.43
C THR A 229 8.22 4.15 6.32
N ASN A 230 7.37 5.19 6.21
CA ASN A 230 6.15 5.33 6.99
C ASN A 230 4.99 5.75 6.10
N LEU A 231 3.96 4.90 5.99
CA LEU A 231 2.80 5.15 5.15
C LEU A 231 1.61 4.30 5.59
N ARG A 232 0.42 4.87 5.57
CA ARG A 232 -0.84 4.13 5.70
C ARG A 232 -1.50 3.99 4.34
N ILE A 233 -1.86 2.77 3.95
CA ILE A 233 -2.40 2.45 2.64
C ILE A 233 -3.79 1.84 2.83
N LYS A 234 -4.83 2.65 2.64
CA LYS A 234 -6.20 2.13 2.63
C LYS A 234 -6.50 1.48 1.29
N MET A 235 -7.08 0.27 1.36
CA MET A 235 -7.34 -0.52 0.18
C MET A 235 -8.46 -1.55 0.37
N GLN A 236 -8.92 -2.11 -0.74
CA GLN A 236 -9.89 -3.20 -0.75
C GLN A 236 -9.32 -4.41 -1.50
N GLY A 237 -8.78 -5.36 -0.75
CA GLY A 237 -8.41 -6.70 -1.22
C GLY A 237 -7.18 -6.78 -2.12
N GLU A 238 -7.16 -6.12 -3.27
CA GLU A 238 -6.08 -6.22 -4.27
C GLU A 238 -5.60 -4.85 -4.72
N ILE A 239 -4.27 -4.68 -4.86
CA ILE A 239 -3.65 -3.48 -5.41
C ILE A 239 -4.02 -3.36 -6.90
N PRO A 240 -4.40 -2.18 -7.42
CA PRO A 240 -4.69 -2.02 -8.84
C PRO A 240 -3.43 -2.26 -9.68
N ILE A 241 -3.57 -3.06 -10.74
CA ILE A 241 -2.44 -3.39 -11.62
C ILE A 241 -2.02 -2.22 -12.51
N LEU A 242 -2.89 -1.24 -12.71
CA LEU A 242 -2.69 -0.06 -13.54
C LEU A 242 -2.28 -0.43 -14.98
N ASP A 243 -1.10 -0.05 -15.40
CA ASP A 243 -0.54 -0.40 -16.73
C ASP A 243 0.37 -1.64 -16.69
N GLY A 244 0.40 -2.35 -15.57
CA GLY A 244 1.24 -3.54 -15.36
C GLY A 244 2.66 -3.27 -14.93
N SER A 245 3.04 -2.00 -14.73
CA SER A 245 4.36 -1.55 -14.31
C SER A 245 4.30 -0.81 -12.97
N ALA A 246 5.43 -0.30 -12.47
CA ALA A 246 5.46 0.57 -11.30
C ALA A 246 5.46 2.07 -11.64
N LEU A 247 5.41 2.44 -12.92
CA LEU A 247 5.59 3.83 -13.35
C LEU A 247 4.51 4.77 -12.80
N MET A 248 3.25 4.34 -12.85
CA MET A 248 2.14 5.14 -12.32
C MET A 248 2.17 5.27 -10.79
N PHE A 249 2.76 4.31 -10.06
CA PHE A 249 3.01 4.47 -8.63
C PHE A 249 4.11 5.50 -8.36
N CYS A 250 5.16 5.58 -9.20
CA CYS A 250 6.14 6.66 -9.12
C CYS A 250 5.47 8.03 -9.29
N ASP A 251 4.64 8.21 -10.32
CA ASP A 251 3.88 9.45 -10.55
C ASP A 251 3.01 9.82 -9.34
N LEU A 252 2.36 8.82 -8.74
CA LEU A 252 1.51 8.99 -7.57
C LEU A 252 2.32 9.48 -6.35
N LEU A 253 3.47 8.87 -6.07
CA LEU A 253 4.34 9.26 -4.95
C LEU A 253 4.93 10.66 -5.15
N GLU A 254 5.37 11.00 -6.36
CA GLU A 254 5.84 12.34 -6.71
C GLU A 254 4.74 13.39 -6.53
N SER A 255 3.50 13.07 -6.94
CA SER A 255 2.37 13.97 -6.75
C SER A 255 2.04 14.20 -5.27
N GLY A 256 2.25 13.20 -4.41
CA GLY A 256 2.08 13.30 -2.95
C GLY A 256 3.13 14.17 -2.27
N GLY A 257 4.27 14.36 -2.93
CA GLY A 257 5.45 15.00 -2.35
C GLY A 257 6.09 14.12 -1.27
N ILE A 258 7.41 13.99 -1.28
CA ILE A 258 8.13 13.14 -0.33
C ILE A 258 8.83 14.04 0.67
N VAL A 259 8.62 13.79 1.96
CA VAL A 259 9.23 14.54 3.05
C VAL A 259 10.06 13.64 3.94
N ALA A 260 11.24 14.13 4.31
CA ALA A 260 12.05 13.52 5.37
C ALA A 260 11.41 13.83 6.73
N GLN A 261 11.52 12.87 7.63
CA GLN A 261 11.07 13.01 9.02
C GLN A 261 12.27 13.20 9.96
N ASP A 262 12.02 13.67 11.18
CA ASP A 262 13.09 14.05 12.11
C ASP A 262 13.94 12.89 12.63
N GLU A 263 13.42 11.66 12.54
CA GLU A 263 14.13 10.45 12.94
C GLU A 263 14.65 9.69 11.73
N GLY A 264 15.65 8.83 11.95
CA GLY A 264 16.21 7.95 10.94
C GLY A 264 15.80 6.49 11.16
N VAL A 265 15.90 5.70 10.09
CA VAL A 265 15.72 4.26 10.09
C VAL A 265 17.09 3.59 9.91
N GLU A 266 17.38 2.61 10.74
CA GLU A 266 18.61 1.85 10.64
C GLU A 266 18.57 0.92 9.42
N GLU A 267 19.60 0.98 8.59
CA GLU A 267 19.74 0.18 7.38
C GLU A 267 20.20 -1.25 7.71
N ILE A 268 19.67 -2.24 7.00
CA ILE A 268 20.20 -3.62 7.01
C ILE A 268 21.39 -3.67 6.08
N VAL A 269 22.57 -3.96 6.61
CA VAL A 269 23.79 -4.12 5.81
C VAL A 269 24.12 -5.60 5.70
N ILE A 270 24.20 -6.09 4.47
CA ILE A 270 24.60 -7.47 4.20
C ILE A 270 26.13 -7.58 4.32
N ASP A 271 26.62 -8.31 5.30
CA ASP A 271 28.04 -8.50 5.58
C ASP A 271 28.56 -9.91 5.26
N HIS A 272 27.67 -10.84 4.96
CA HIS A 272 27.99 -12.20 4.52
C HIS A 272 26.97 -12.68 3.48
N LYS A 273 27.29 -13.79 2.83
CA LYS A 273 26.40 -14.37 1.81
C LYS A 273 25.29 -15.17 2.47
N VAL A 274 24.06 -14.90 2.05
CA VAL A 274 22.84 -15.69 2.40
C VAL A 274 22.21 -16.15 1.10
N GLU A 275 21.95 -17.43 0.91
CA GLU A 275 21.51 -17.97 -0.38
C GLU A 275 20.43 -19.04 -0.28
N ILE A 276 19.61 -19.12 -1.32
CA ILE A 276 18.57 -20.13 -1.54
C ILE A 276 18.74 -20.72 -2.93
N GLY A 277 18.63 -22.04 -3.05
CA GLY A 277 18.76 -22.75 -4.32
C GLY A 277 20.19 -23.14 -4.66
N ASP A 278 20.42 -23.56 -5.91
CA ASP A 278 21.70 -24.03 -6.41
C ASP A 278 22.00 -23.30 -7.73
N PRO A 279 23.09 -22.52 -7.84
CA PRO A 279 23.42 -21.79 -9.04
C PRO A 279 23.62 -22.69 -10.27
N GLU A 280 23.97 -23.97 -10.09
CA GLU A 280 24.17 -24.94 -11.18
C GLU A 280 22.87 -25.61 -11.61
N ARG A 281 21.81 -25.57 -10.77
CA ARG A 281 20.55 -26.31 -10.99
C ARG A 281 19.35 -25.46 -11.41
N GLY A 282 19.56 -24.22 -11.81
CA GLY A 282 18.54 -23.39 -12.44
C GLY A 282 18.06 -22.24 -11.59
N LYS A 283 17.22 -22.47 -10.54
CA LYS A 283 16.72 -21.39 -9.68
C LYS A 283 17.68 -21.09 -8.54
N TYR A 284 18.04 -19.82 -8.40
CA TYR A 284 19.01 -19.38 -7.40
C TYR A 284 18.79 -17.93 -7.04
N ILE A 285 18.90 -17.59 -5.75
CA ILE A 285 18.94 -16.23 -5.25
C ILE A 285 19.87 -16.12 -4.05
N ALA A 286 20.67 -15.08 -4.00
CA ALA A 286 21.55 -14.79 -2.87
C ALA A 286 21.62 -13.31 -2.57
N PHE A 287 21.79 -12.98 -1.28
CA PHE A 287 22.38 -11.73 -0.85
C PHE A 287 23.90 -11.87 -0.77
N GLU A 288 24.62 -10.86 -1.21
CA GLU A 288 26.08 -10.74 -1.11
C GLU A 288 26.45 -9.36 -0.57
N PRO A 289 27.60 -9.24 0.16
CA PRO A 289 28.10 -7.93 0.58
C PRO A 289 28.34 -6.98 -0.59
N SER A 290 27.88 -5.74 -0.48
CA SER A 290 28.13 -4.66 -1.43
C SER A 290 28.05 -3.31 -0.72
N ALA A 291 28.78 -2.32 -1.25
CA ALA A 291 28.70 -0.94 -0.78
C ALA A 291 27.39 -0.24 -1.17
N ASP A 292 26.78 -0.68 -2.27
CA ASP A 292 25.56 -0.15 -2.84
C ASP A 292 24.44 -1.19 -2.81
N PHE A 293 23.18 -0.76 -3.02
CA PHE A 293 22.09 -1.66 -3.31
C PHE A 293 22.07 -1.99 -4.81
N GLU A 294 22.28 -3.27 -5.14
CA GLU A 294 22.41 -3.77 -6.52
C GLU A 294 21.62 -5.07 -6.68
N ILE A 295 21.02 -5.27 -7.84
CA ILE A 295 20.37 -6.51 -8.25
C ILE A 295 20.93 -6.97 -9.59
N ASP A 296 21.48 -8.17 -9.59
CA ASP A 296 22.01 -8.87 -10.77
C ASP A 296 21.04 -10.03 -11.09
N TYR A 297 20.27 -9.90 -12.16
CA TYR A 297 19.23 -10.87 -12.50
C TYR A 297 19.46 -11.50 -13.87
N THR A 298 19.43 -12.82 -13.92
CA THR A 298 19.44 -13.61 -15.17
C THR A 298 18.12 -14.35 -15.33
N LEU A 299 17.48 -14.14 -16.47
CA LEU A 299 16.29 -14.85 -16.93
C LEU A 299 16.65 -15.73 -18.12
N GLU A 300 16.17 -16.99 -18.12
CA GLU A 300 16.36 -17.92 -19.22
C GLU A 300 15.04 -18.65 -19.49
N TYR A 301 14.23 -18.10 -20.36
CA TYR A 301 13.01 -18.75 -20.82
C TYR A 301 13.23 -19.41 -22.18
N PRO A 302 12.40 -20.41 -22.56
CA PRO A 302 12.37 -20.92 -23.93
C PRO A 302 12.09 -19.80 -24.95
N HIS A 303 12.35 -20.11 -26.24
CA HIS A 303 11.87 -19.25 -27.32
C HIS A 303 10.38 -18.89 -27.10
N PRO A 304 9.96 -17.64 -27.32
CA PRO A 304 10.69 -16.57 -28.02
C PRO A 304 11.45 -15.59 -27.07
N VAL A 305 11.41 -15.77 -25.77
CA VAL A 305 12.04 -14.83 -24.82
C VAL A 305 13.57 -14.97 -24.82
N GLY A 306 14.06 -16.21 -24.70
CA GLY A 306 15.50 -16.48 -24.65
C GLY A 306 16.13 -16.11 -23.30
N ARG A 307 17.42 -15.69 -23.36
CA ARG A 307 18.18 -15.28 -22.20
C ARG A 307 18.28 -13.76 -22.15
N GLU A 308 17.92 -13.22 -20.97
CA GLU A 308 18.12 -11.83 -20.60
C GLU A 308 18.98 -11.74 -19.34
N HIS A 309 19.88 -10.75 -19.28
CA HIS A 309 20.71 -10.48 -18.12
C HIS A 309 20.78 -8.98 -17.88
N VAL A 310 20.44 -8.55 -16.67
CA VAL A 310 20.42 -7.14 -16.26
C VAL A 310 21.08 -7.00 -14.90
N VAL A 311 21.99 -6.04 -14.80
CA VAL A 311 22.55 -5.57 -13.52
C VAL A 311 22.00 -4.17 -13.28
N TYR A 312 21.19 -4.04 -12.22
CA TYR A 312 20.58 -2.78 -11.80
C TYR A 312 21.25 -2.30 -10.52
N ARG A 313 21.78 -1.07 -10.54
CA ARG A 313 22.30 -0.38 -9.36
C ARG A 313 21.38 0.75 -8.98
N HIS A 314 20.79 0.66 -7.79
CA HIS A 314 19.89 1.69 -7.29
C HIS A 314 20.68 2.90 -6.78
N SER A 315 20.47 4.05 -7.40
CA SER A 315 21.07 5.32 -6.97
C SER A 315 20.03 6.41 -6.66
N GLY A 316 18.76 6.02 -6.58
CA GLY A 316 17.66 6.92 -6.27
C GLY A 316 16.42 6.68 -7.13
N PRO A 317 15.33 7.42 -6.87
CA PRO A 317 14.08 7.28 -7.60
C PRO A 317 14.21 7.44 -9.11
N GLU A 318 15.09 8.33 -9.57
CA GLU A 318 15.29 8.64 -10.99
C GLU A 318 15.82 7.42 -11.75
N THR A 319 16.79 6.69 -11.20
CA THR A 319 17.30 5.46 -11.84
C THR A 319 16.25 4.37 -11.88
N PHE A 320 15.49 4.20 -10.80
CA PHE A 320 14.38 3.25 -10.78
C PHE A 320 13.33 3.61 -11.83
N ARG A 321 12.94 4.89 -11.89
CA ARG A 321 11.96 5.40 -12.84
C ARG A 321 12.38 5.20 -14.30
N ALA A 322 13.68 5.37 -14.59
CA ALA A 322 14.21 5.23 -15.93
C ALA A 322 14.40 3.77 -16.36
N GLU A 323 14.89 2.92 -15.47
CA GLU A 323 15.41 1.61 -15.83
C GLU A 323 14.51 0.43 -15.44
N ILE A 324 13.71 0.55 -14.37
CA ILE A 324 12.96 -0.56 -13.79
C ILE A 324 11.45 -0.29 -13.78
N ALA A 325 11.03 0.88 -13.32
CA ALA A 325 9.60 1.18 -13.16
C ALA A 325 8.75 1.01 -14.43
N PRO A 326 9.25 1.25 -15.68
CA PRO A 326 8.45 1.05 -16.88
C PRO A 326 8.24 -0.42 -17.28
N ALA A 327 8.99 -1.36 -16.69
CA ALA A 327 8.93 -2.77 -17.02
C ALA A 327 7.59 -3.38 -16.54
N ARG A 328 6.85 -3.97 -17.47
CA ARG A 328 5.50 -4.48 -17.24
C ARG A 328 5.49 -5.97 -16.90
N THR A 329 4.46 -6.36 -16.13
CA THR A 329 4.14 -7.78 -15.92
C THR A 329 3.83 -8.46 -17.24
N PHE A 330 4.09 -9.76 -17.29
CA PHE A 330 3.94 -10.57 -18.52
C PHE A 330 3.40 -11.97 -18.22
N GLY A 331 2.81 -12.56 -19.23
CA GLY A 331 2.34 -13.96 -19.19
C GLY A 331 2.39 -14.61 -20.56
N PHE A 332 2.43 -15.95 -20.57
CA PHE A 332 2.40 -16.71 -21.81
C PHE A 332 0.96 -16.99 -22.22
N LEU A 333 0.68 -16.80 -23.49
CA LEU A 333 -0.67 -17.00 -24.05
C LEU A 333 -1.19 -18.41 -23.78
N LYS A 334 -0.30 -19.41 -23.81
CA LYS A 334 -0.63 -20.82 -23.54
C LYS A 334 -1.11 -21.08 -22.10
N ASP A 335 -0.74 -20.22 -21.13
CA ASP A 335 -1.06 -20.41 -19.72
C ASP A 335 -2.36 -19.71 -19.30
N ILE A 336 -2.93 -18.85 -20.17
CA ILE A 336 -4.12 -18.04 -19.86
C ILE A 336 -5.32 -18.92 -19.47
N ALA A 337 -5.62 -19.98 -20.23
CA ALA A 337 -6.75 -20.83 -19.92
C ALA A 337 -6.64 -21.47 -18.53
N SER A 338 -5.44 -21.96 -18.16
CA SER A 338 -5.20 -22.51 -16.82
C SER A 338 -5.30 -21.45 -15.71
N LEU A 339 -4.88 -20.21 -15.97
CA LEU A 339 -5.02 -19.12 -15.01
C LEU A 339 -6.50 -18.74 -14.80
N GLU A 340 -7.29 -18.69 -15.87
CA GLU A 340 -8.73 -18.43 -15.79
C GLU A 340 -9.48 -19.54 -15.05
N GLU A 341 -9.15 -20.81 -15.26
CA GLU A 341 -9.71 -21.94 -14.51
C GLU A 341 -9.40 -21.85 -13.01
N MET A 342 -8.25 -21.31 -12.63
CA MET A 342 -7.87 -21.03 -11.23
C MET A 342 -8.50 -19.74 -10.68
N GLY A 343 -9.31 -19.01 -11.46
CA GLY A 343 -9.89 -17.72 -11.08
C GLY A 343 -8.88 -16.57 -11.01
N LEU A 344 -7.75 -16.71 -11.73
CA LEU A 344 -6.68 -15.72 -11.80
C LEU A 344 -6.70 -14.96 -13.14
N ALA A 345 -5.94 -13.88 -13.23
CA ALA A 345 -5.77 -13.04 -14.43
C ALA A 345 -7.07 -12.45 -15.00
N SER A 346 -8.18 -12.47 -14.25
CA SER A 346 -9.47 -11.93 -14.69
C SER A 346 -9.43 -10.42 -14.99
N GLY A 347 -8.45 -9.69 -14.46
CA GLY A 347 -8.17 -8.29 -14.73
C GLY A 347 -7.09 -8.04 -15.78
N GLY A 348 -6.48 -9.10 -16.32
CA GLY A 348 -5.53 -9.03 -17.42
C GLY A 348 -6.18 -8.39 -18.66
N ARG A 349 -5.53 -7.38 -19.22
CA ARG A 349 -5.98 -6.65 -20.41
C ARG A 349 -4.80 -6.44 -21.34
N LEU A 350 -5.06 -6.21 -22.62
CA LEU A 350 -4.01 -6.01 -23.63
C LEU A 350 -3.09 -4.79 -23.34
N HIS A 351 -3.50 -3.90 -22.45
CA HIS A 351 -2.74 -2.70 -22.10
C HIS A 351 -2.00 -2.78 -20.76
N ASN A 352 -2.30 -3.78 -19.90
CA ASN A 352 -1.71 -3.88 -18.55
C ASN A 352 -0.87 -5.16 -18.31
N CYS A 353 -0.69 -5.98 -19.36
CA CYS A 353 0.12 -7.18 -19.29
C CYS A 353 0.76 -7.43 -20.67
N ILE A 354 2.02 -7.84 -20.72
CA ILE A 354 2.67 -8.29 -21.94
C ILE A 354 2.27 -9.74 -22.18
N LEU A 355 1.69 -10.05 -23.36
CA LEU A 355 1.34 -11.41 -23.76
C LEU A 355 2.38 -11.97 -24.72
N ILE A 356 2.93 -13.14 -24.37
CA ILE A 356 3.96 -13.84 -25.11
C ILE A 356 3.30 -15.04 -25.80
N GLY A 357 3.27 -15.01 -27.15
CA GLY A 357 2.87 -16.13 -28.00
C GLY A 357 4.05 -16.99 -28.40
N ASP A 358 3.85 -17.89 -29.35
CA ASP A 358 4.88 -18.84 -29.82
C ASP A 358 6.05 -18.14 -30.54
N ASP A 359 5.79 -17.06 -31.27
CA ASP A 359 6.79 -16.35 -32.09
C ASP A 359 7.26 -15.02 -31.47
N GLY A 360 6.71 -14.59 -30.34
CA GLY A 360 7.08 -13.32 -29.68
C GLY A 360 5.92 -12.65 -28.95
N VAL A 361 6.13 -11.38 -28.62
CA VAL A 361 5.11 -10.54 -27.98
C VAL A 361 3.99 -10.24 -28.97
N VAL A 362 2.72 -10.51 -28.58
CA VAL A 362 1.58 -10.45 -29.49
C VAL A 362 0.74 -9.18 -29.35
N ASN A 363 0.75 -8.50 -28.23
CA ASN A 363 -0.18 -7.40 -27.96
C ASN A 363 0.45 -6.00 -27.89
N THR A 364 1.77 -5.89 -27.79
CA THR A 364 2.43 -4.61 -27.54
C THR A 364 3.89 -4.63 -28.04
N LYS A 365 4.56 -3.47 -28.01
CA LYS A 365 6.01 -3.38 -28.15
C LYS A 365 6.63 -3.30 -26.76
N LEU A 366 7.82 -3.88 -26.59
CA LEU A 366 8.60 -3.71 -25.35
C LEU A 366 8.99 -2.24 -25.17
N ARG A 367 8.92 -1.79 -23.94
CA ARG A 367 9.30 -0.42 -23.53
C ARG A 367 10.79 -0.28 -23.29
N LEU A 368 11.41 -1.36 -22.84
CA LEU A 368 12.82 -1.43 -22.46
C LEU A 368 13.47 -2.66 -23.10
N GLU A 369 14.76 -2.58 -23.33
CA GLU A 369 15.57 -3.76 -23.61
C GLU A 369 15.57 -4.66 -22.37
N SER A 370 15.45 -5.98 -22.56
CA SER A 370 15.35 -6.96 -21.47
C SER A 370 14.21 -6.63 -20.48
N GLU A 371 13.04 -6.23 -20.98
CA GLU A 371 11.90 -5.79 -20.14
C GLU A 371 11.46 -6.89 -19.18
N PHE A 372 11.54 -8.16 -19.57
CA PHE A 372 11.14 -9.29 -18.72
C PHE A 372 12.05 -9.45 -17.50
N ALA A 373 13.39 -9.38 -17.70
CA ALA A 373 14.34 -9.42 -16.58
C ALA A 373 14.23 -8.18 -15.69
N ARG A 374 13.99 -7.00 -16.26
CA ARG A 374 13.75 -5.76 -15.50
C ARG A 374 12.47 -5.83 -14.65
N HIS A 375 11.42 -6.46 -15.17
CA HIS A 375 10.22 -6.69 -14.38
C HIS A 375 10.50 -7.63 -13.19
N LYS A 376 11.32 -8.67 -13.37
CA LYS A 376 11.74 -9.53 -12.27
C LYS A 376 12.58 -8.79 -11.23
N ILE A 377 13.38 -7.81 -11.64
CA ILE A 377 14.07 -6.91 -10.69
C ILE A 377 13.07 -6.05 -9.92
N LEU A 378 12.02 -5.55 -10.59
CA LEU A 378 10.92 -4.83 -9.94
C LEU A 378 10.26 -5.69 -8.86
N ASP A 379 9.90 -6.94 -9.20
CA ASP A 379 9.32 -7.92 -8.27
C ASP A 379 10.22 -8.14 -7.04
N ILE A 380 11.52 -8.35 -7.26
CA ILE A 380 12.50 -8.51 -6.17
C ILE A 380 12.51 -7.27 -5.29
N MET A 381 12.57 -6.07 -5.84
CA MET A 381 12.58 -4.83 -5.04
C MET A 381 11.33 -4.71 -4.16
N GLY A 382 10.17 -5.08 -4.69
CA GLY A 382 8.92 -5.07 -3.95
C GLY A 382 8.90 -6.10 -2.83
N ASP A 383 9.34 -7.32 -3.11
CA ASP A 383 9.43 -8.38 -2.09
C ASP A 383 10.44 -8.03 -0.99
N LEU A 384 11.62 -7.48 -1.35
CA LEU A 384 12.65 -7.06 -0.39
C LEU A 384 12.18 -5.97 0.57
N PHE A 385 11.24 -5.12 0.14
CA PHE A 385 10.64 -4.10 1.00
C PHE A 385 10.00 -4.69 2.27
N LEU A 386 9.57 -5.95 2.22
CA LEU A 386 8.96 -6.67 3.34
C LEU A 386 9.92 -7.02 4.48
N LEU A 387 11.20 -6.67 4.37
CA LEU A 387 12.12 -6.61 5.52
C LEU A 387 11.81 -5.45 6.46
N GLY A 388 10.99 -4.47 6.03
CA GLY A 388 10.56 -3.33 6.83
C GLY A 388 11.65 -2.28 7.09
N ARG A 389 12.82 -2.44 6.48
CA ARG A 389 13.97 -1.55 6.64
C ARG A 389 14.71 -1.41 5.31
N PRO A 390 15.34 -0.25 5.05
CA PRO A 390 16.26 -0.11 3.92
C PRO A 390 17.37 -1.16 3.98
N ILE A 391 17.81 -1.62 2.81
CA ILE A 391 18.84 -2.66 2.70
C ILE A 391 20.00 -2.17 1.84
N ARG A 392 21.23 -2.54 2.23
CA ARG A 392 22.44 -2.35 1.47
C ARG A 392 23.16 -3.67 1.26
N GLY A 393 23.42 -4.01 0.01
CA GLY A 393 23.98 -5.27 -0.41
C GLY A 393 23.63 -5.56 -1.86
N ARG A 394 24.14 -6.65 -2.38
CA ARG A 394 23.86 -7.12 -3.74
C ARG A 394 22.96 -8.34 -3.71
N VAL A 395 21.95 -8.35 -4.55
CA VAL A 395 21.16 -9.54 -4.84
C VAL A 395 21.64 -10.14 -6.15
N VAL A 396 21.98 -11.43 -6.15
CA VAL A 396 22.26 -12.20 -7.36
C VAL A 396 21.17 -13.23 -7.52
N ALA A 397 20.42 -13.16 -8.63
CA ALA A 397 19.26 -14.02 -8.83
C ALA A 397 19.19 -14.59 -10.24
N ARG A 398 18.70 -15.83 -10.35
CA ARG A 398 18.48 -16.52 -11.61
C ARG A 398 17.16 -17.28 -11.56
N MET A 399 16.27 -17.02 -12.53
CA MET A 399 15.00 -17.74 -12.73
C MET A 399 14.10 -17.78 -11.50
N THR A 400 14.21 -16.82 -10.59
CA THR A 400 13.43 -16.76 -9.34
C THR A 400 12.08 -16.07 -9.55
N GLY A 401 11.17 -16.37 -8.62
CA GLY A 401 9.89 -15.69 -8.46
C GLY A 401 9.67 -15.33 -6.99
N HIS A 402 8.47 -14.85 -6.65
CA HIS A 402 8.12 -14.40 -5.30
C HIS A 402 8.42 -15.45 -4.22
N GLY A 403 8.16 -16.75 -4.50
CA GLY A 403 8.44 -17.82 -3.53
C GLY A 403 9.90 -17.90 -3.13
N ASP A 404 10.81 -17.79 -4.11
CA ASP A 404 12.27 -17.83 -3.86
C ASP A 404 12.72 -16.56 -3.14
N ASN A 405 12.20 -15.39 -3.54
CA ASN A 405 12.50 -14.10 -2.92
C ASN A 405 12.09 -14.12 -1.44
N ILE A 406 10.86 -14.53 -1.15
CA ILE A 406 10.35 -14.60 0.23
C ILE A 406 11.10 -15.63 1.08
N ALA A 407 11.50 -16.77 0.50
CA ALA A 407 12.32 -17.76 1.22
C ALA A 407 13.67 -17.15 1.66
N LEU A 408 14.32 -16.38 0.80
CA LEU A 408 15.56 -15.66 1.13
C LEU A 408 15.35 -14.64 2.26
N LEU A 409 14.24 -13.85 2.19
CA LEU A 409 13.89 -12.90 3.24
C LEU A 409 13.63 -13.56 4.58
N GLN A 410 12.92 -14.69 4.58
CA GLN A 410 12.65 -15.45 5.80
C GLN A 410 13.93 -16.02 6.41
N GLN A 411 14.89 -16.44 5.59
CA GLN A 411 16.18 -16.90 6.07
C GLN A 411 16.96 -15.74 6.71
N LEU A 412 17.10 -14.62 6.01
CA LEU A 412 17.76 -13.43 6.55
C LEU A 412 17.07 -12.93 7.83
N HIS A 413 15.74 -12.92 7.85
CA HIS A 413 14.97 -12.51 9.04
C HIS A 413 15.28 -13.40 10.27
N ARG A 414 15.42 -14.71 10.09
CA ARG A 414 15.81 -15.63 11.18
C ARG A 414 17.22 -15.33 11.70
N GLU A 415 18.17 -15.04 10.80
CA GLU A 415 19.55 -14.70 11.17
C GLU A 415 19.63 -13.38 11.93
N LEU A 416 18.81 -12.37 11.51
CA LEU A 416 18.71 -11.08 12.20
C LEU A 416 18.03 -11.18 13.58
N ALA A 417 17.19 -12.21 13.81
CA ALA A 417 16.47 -12.43 15.06
C ALA A 417 17.23 -13.30 16.06
N SER A 418 18.30 -13.97 15.63
CA SER A 418 19.17 -14.84 16.46
C SER A 418 20.28 -14.02 17.14
#